data_3002dce1168827c3d0193663e0c3dbda
#
_entry.id   3002dce1168827c3d0193663e0c3dbda
#
_cell.length_a   1.000
_cell.length_b   1.000
_cell.length_c   1.000
_cell.angle_alpha   90.00
_cell.angle_beta   90.00
_cell.angle_gamma   90.00
#
_symmetry.space_group_name_H-M   'P 1'
#
loop_
_entity.id
_entity.type
_entity.pdbx_description
1 polymer ?
#
loop_
_entity_poly.entity_id
_entity_poly.type
_entity_poly.pdbx_seq_one_letter_code
_entity_poly.pdbx_strand_id
1 'polypeptide(L)'
;MRQVRPFEENSLSLSRIQMEKVSAVPLWQRWLSPHELVRDKERAGEIHILDTQLFAEEISTIYSSKQTKSDQRAALLSLSKVKLSEGRKALEVGLMRDRDGAVYVGAHAILIDQLIGGLVAAAENYVFATKARFALMAVGGYGRGELAPLSDIDLLFVMPQRHKKSDAEFVEFILYMLWDLGLVVGHASRTVHQNIAAAGEDLTICTSLLEMRSIAGA
;
A
#
# COMPACT_ATOMS: atom_id res chain seq x y z
N MET A 1 -51.55 -25.51 43.57
CA MET A 1 -51.66 -25.39 42.11
C MET A 1 -51.57 -23.95 41.70
N ARG A 2 -50.43 -23.46 41.24
CA ARG A 2 -50.26 -22.12 40.67
C ARG A 2 -50.20 -22.28 39.16
N GLN A 3 -51.16 -21.67 38.44
CA GLN A 3 -51.21 -21.60 37.00
C GLN A 3 -50.09 -20.67 36.50
N VAL A 4 -49.28 -21.20 35.59
CA VAL A 4 -48.29 -20.43 34.82
C VAL A 4 -49.01 -19.88 33.59
N ARG A 5 -48.97 -18.55 33.41
CA ARG A 5 -49.49 -17.88 32.20
C ARG A 5 -48.49 -18.02 31.07
N PRO A 6 -48.93 -18.16 29.81
CA PRO A 6 -48.01 -18.22 28.68
C PRO A 6 -47.42 -16.86 28.36
N PHE A 7 -46.17 -16.85 27.97
CA PHE A 7 -45.43 -15.68 27.46
C PHE A 7 -46.05 -15.21 26.13
N GLU A 8 -46.41 -13.95 26.07
CA GLU A 8 -46.86 -13.30 24.82
C GLU A 8 -45.66 -13.09 23.87
N GLU A 9 -45.77 -13.64 22.66
CA GLU A 9 -44.98 -13.30 21.49
C GLU A 9 -45.29 -11.87 21.02
N ASN A 10 -44.43 -10.91 21.36
CA ASN A 10 -44.48 -9.60 20.70
C ASN A 10 -43.12 -8.89 20.79
N SER A 11 -42.15 -9.38 20.01
CA SER A 11 -40.90 -8.62 19.74
C SER A 11 -40.15 -9.10 18.49
N LEU A 12 -40.83 -9.44 17.40
CA LEU A 12 -40.21 -9.95 16.18
C LEU A 12 -40.44 -9.09 14.93
N SER A 13 -40.67 -7.80 15.07
CA SER A 13 -40.86 -6.93 13.89
C SER A 13 -39.69 -5.99 13.57
N LEU A 14 -38.68 -5.85 14.47
CA LEU A 14 -37.54 -4.96 14.24
C LEU A 14 -36.28 -5.68 13.68
N SER A 15 -36.23 -7.00 13.79
CA SER A 15 -35.05 -7.77 13.30
C SER A 15 -35.08 -8.10 11.81
N ARG A 16 -36.23 -8.09 11.16
CA ARG A 16 -36.37 -8.42 9.73
C ARG A 16 -35.88 -7.30 8.81
N ILE A 17 -36.07 -6.03 9.19
CA ILE A 17 -35.67 -4.88 8.34
C ILE A 17 -34.16 -4.64 8.32
N GLN A 18 -33.44 -5.03 9.38
CA GLN A 18 -31.97 -4.91 9.43
C GLN A 18 -31.24 -6.08 8.77
N MET A 19 -31.85 -7.25 8.68
CA MET A 19 -31.23 -8.41 8.02
C MET A 19 -31.30 -8.36 6.48
N GLU A 20 -32.29 -7.71 5.89
CA GLU A 20 -32.40 -7.58 4.43
C GLU A 20 -31.35 -6.63 3.82
N LYS A 21 -30.79 -5.68 4.59
CA LYS A 21 -29.70 -4.80 4.12
C LYS A 21 -28.30 -5.40 4.25
N VAL A 22 -28.14 -6.50 4.99
CA VAL A 22 -26.85 -7.19 5.17
C VAL A 22 -26.61 -8.29 4.11
N SER A 23 -27.65 -8.68 3.37
CA SER A 23 -27.57 -9.82 2.42
C SER A 23 -27.11 -9.48 1.02
N ALA A 24 -26.76 -8.22 0.72
CA ALA A 24 -26.41 -7.80 -0.64
C ALA A 24 -24.90 -7.89 -0.97
N VAL A 25 -24.03 -8.26 -0.02
CA VAL A 25 -22.60 -8.44 -0.29
C VAL A 25 -22.34 -9.91 -0.56
N PRO A 26 -21.92 -10.29 -1.78
CA PRO A 26 -21.58 -11.68 -2.10
C PRO A 26 -20.57 -12.24 -1.10
N LEU A 27 -20.72 -13.53 -0.74
CA LEU A 27 -19.86 -14.18 0.26
C LEU A 27 -18.37 -14.08 -0.06
N TRP A 28 -17.99 -14.03 -1.32
CA TRP A 28 -16.59 -13.87 -1.76
C TRP A 28 -16.03 -12.45 -1.49
N GLN A 29 -16.86 -11.40 -1.42
CA GLN A 29 -16.42 -10.04 -1.02
C GLN A 29 -16.09 -9.93 0.47
N ARG A 30 -16.52 -10.90 1.29
CA ARG A 30 -16.16 -10.98 2.72
C ARG A 30 -14.70 -11.39 2.95
N TRP A 31 -14.03 -11.87 1.91
CA TRP A 31 -12.64 -12.33 1.93
C TRP A 31 -11.68 -11.37 1.25
N LEU A 32 -12.18 -10.21 0.76
CA LEU A 32 -11.30 -9.17 0.22
C LEU A 32 -10.41 -8.64 1.35
N SER A 33 -9.13 -8.49 1.04
CA SER A 33 -8.21 -7.82 1.94
C SER A 33 -8.65 -6.36 2.14
N PRO A 34 -8.30 -5.70 3.26
CA PRO A 34 -8.57 -4.27 3.46
C PRO A 34 -8.14 -3.41 2.27
N HIS A 35 -7.02 -3.75 1.64
CA HIS A 35 -6.51 -3.10 0.45
C HIS A 35 -7.45 -3.22 -0.78
N GLU A 36 -8.02 -4.41 -1.02
CA GLU A 36 -8.96 -4.63 -2.13
C GLU A 36 -10.28 -3.89 -1.92
N LEU A 37 -10.81 -3.92 -0.69
CA LEU A 37 -12.01 -3.15 -0.33
C LEU A 37 -11.82 -1.65 -0.56
N VAL A 38 -10.67 -1.10 -0.22
CA VAL A 38 -10.37 0.32 -0.44
C VAL A 38 -10.18 0.62 -1.91
N ARG A 39 -9.51 -0.26 -2.67
CA ARG A 39 -9.39 -0.09 -4.13
C ARG A 39 -10.73 -0.06 -4.85
N ASP A 40 -11.68 -0.87 -4.42
CA ASP A 40 -13.02 -0.83 -4.99
C ASP A 40 -13.72 0.49 -4.68
N LYS A 41 -13.58 1.03 -3.45
CA LYS A 41 -14.09 2.36 -3.09
C LYS A 41 -13.39 3.48 -3.85
N GLU A 42 -12.09 3.39 -4.06
CA GLU A 42 -11.32 4.35 -4.87
C GLU A 42 -11.78 4.35 -6.33
N ARG A 43 -11.95 3.16 -6.93
CA ARG A 43 -12.51 3.01 -8.30
C ARG A 43 -13.93 3.54 -8.42
N ALA A 44 -14.74 3.42 -7.37
CA ALA A 44 -16.08 3.99 -7.31
C ALA A 44 -16.09 5.50 -7.05
N GLY A 45 -14.93 6.13 -6.82
CA GLY A 45 -14.81 7.56 -6.50
C GLY A 45 -15.26 7.92 -5.08
N GLU A 46 -15.42 6.93 -4.20
CA GLU A 46 -15.85 7.15 -2.82
C GLU A 46 -14.69 7.60 -1.90
N ILE A 47 -13.46 7.26 -2.27
CA ILE A 47 -12.24 7.63 -1.55
C ILE A 47 -11.22 8.18 -2.55
N HIS A 48 -10.62 9.30 -2.21
CA HIS A 48 -9.47 9.87 -2.94
C HIS A 48 -8.27 9.90 -2.01
N ILE A 49 -7.20 9.18 -2.36
CA ILE A 49 -6.04 8.99 -1.47
C ILE A 49 -4.88 9.87 -1.93
N LEU A 50 -4.44 9.71 -3.17
CA LEU A 50 -3.41 10.51 -3.80
C LEU A 50 -3.76 10.70 -5.28
N ASP A 51 -3.74 11.94 -5.76
CA ASP A 51 -3.82 12.20 -7.20
C ASP A 51 -2.49 11.83 -7.87
N THR A 52 -2.45 10.60 -8.38
CA THR A 52 -1.25 10.05 -9.02
C THR A 52 -0.90 10.74 -10.32
N GLN A 53 -1.90 11.29 -11.05
CA GLN A 53 -1.67 12.04 -12.27
C GLN A 53 -1.03 13.38 -11.94
N LEU A 54 -1.63 14.14 -11.02
CA LEU A 54 -1.06 15.41 -10.57
C LEU A 54 0.35 15.22 -9.98
N PHE A 55 0.56 14.17 -9.21
CA PHE A 55 1.88 13.84 -8.65
C PHE A 55 2.91 13.59 -9.76
N ALA A 56 2.54 12.87 -10.83
CA ALA A 56 3.41 12.63 -11.98
C ALA A 56 3.73 13.93 -12.75
N GLU A 57 2.75 14.83 -12.90
CA GLU A 57 2.93 16.14 -13.55
C GLU A 57 3.87 17.04 -12.74
N GLU A 58 3.72 17.08 -11.41
CA GLU A 58 4.61 17.82 -10.51
C GLU A 58 6.04 17.27 -10.56
N ILE A 59 6.22 15.94 -10.58
CA ILE A 59 7.52 15.30 -10.79
C ILE A 59 8.14 15.69 -12.13
N SER A 60 7.37 15.65 -13.21
CA SER A 60 7.83 16.06 -14.54
C SER A 60 8.31 17.52 -14.56
N THR A 61 7.60 18.39 -13.85
CA THR A 61 7.96 19.82 -13.73
C THR A 61 9.31 19.99 -13.02
N ILE A 62 9.57 19.25 -11.94
CA ILE A 62 10.86 19.26 -11.22
C ILE A 62 12.01 18.92 -12.17
N TYR A 63 11.87 17.83 -12.95
CA TYR A 63 12.94 17.35 -13.81
C TYR A 63 13.07 18.11 -15.14
N SER A 64 12.05 18.87 -15.54
CA SER A 64 12.11 19.80 -16.69
C SER A 64 12.84 21.10 -16.36
N SER A 65 13.09 21.39 -15.08
CA SER A 65 13.80 22.57 -14.63
C SER A 65 15.30 22.47 -14.90
N LYS A 66 15.98 23.63 -15.08
CA LYS A 66 17.45 23.70 -15.27
C LYS A 66 18.22 23.56 -13.94
N GLN A 67 17.67 22.91 -12.95
CA GLN A 67 18.29 22.70 -11.63
C GLN A 67 19.34 21.60 -11.68
N THR A 68 20.22 21.59 -10.67
CA THR A 68 21.18 20.48 -10.53
C THR A 68 20.47 19.18 -10.12
N LYS A 69 21.11 18.03 -10.37
CA LYS A 69 20.56 16.72 -9.94
C LYS A 69 20.32 16.66 -8.43
N SER A 70 21.15 17.34 -7.64
CA SER A 70 20.97 17.44 -6.19
C SER A 70 19.72 18.22 -5.83
N ASP A 71 19.50 19.37 -6.49
CA ASP A 71 18.32 20.20 -6.25
C ASP A 71 17.03 19.48 -6.68
N GLN A 72 17.07 18.79 -7.84
CA GLN A 72 15.95 17.98 -8.33
C GLN A 72 15.60 16.86 -7.35
N ARG A 73 16.61 16.17 -6.77
CA ARG A 73 16.38 15.15 -5.73
C ARG A 73 15.77 15.78 -4.47
N ALA A 74 16.27 16.91 -4.02
CA ALA A 74 15.74 17.61 -2.86
C ALA A 74 14.30 18.10 -3.09
N ALA A 75 13.99 18.59 -4.30
CA ALA A 75 12.64 18.99 -4.68
C ALA A 75 11.68 17.79 -4.73
N LEU A 76 12.10 16.64 -5.30
CA LEU A 76 11.31 15.41 -5.29
C LEU A 76 11.03 14.95 -3.87
N LEU A 77 12.03 14.98 -2.98
CA LEU A 77 11.86 14.62 -1.58
C LEU A 77 10.86 15.54 -0.88
N SER A 78 10.97 16.87 -1.09
CA SER A 78 10.05 17.86 -0.53
C SER A 78 8.62 17.64 -1.01
N LEU A 79 8.41 17.43 -2.30
CA LEU A 79 7.11 17.11 -2.89
C LEU A 79 6.53 15.84 -2.27
N SER A 80 7.33 14.77 -2.19
CA SER A 80 6.90 13.49 -1.62
C SER A 80 6.52 13.61 -0.13
N LYS A 81 7.23 14.44 0.65
CA LYS A 81 6.86 14.75 2.05
C LYS A 81 5.51 15.42 2.15
N VAL A 82 5.24 16.39 1.29
CA VAL A 82 3.94 17.07 1.25
C VAL A 82 2.83 16.08 0.92
N LYS A 83 2.97 15.29 -0.15
CA LYS A 83 1.97 14.29 -0.57
C LYS A 83 1.71 13.25 0.51
N LEU A 84 2.75 12.73 1.16
CA LEU A 84 2.61 11.79 2.29
C LEU A 84 1.87 12.42 3.47
N SER A 85 2.20 13.66 3.83
CA SER A 85 1.56 14.38 4.92
C SER A 85 0.07 14.66 4.64
N GLU A 86 -0.25 15.15 3.44
CA GLU A 86 -1.62 15.41 3.00
C GLU A 86 -2.45 14.12 2.98
N GLY A 87 -1.91 13.04 2.40
CA GLY A 87 -2.56 11.74 2.36
C GLY A 87 -2.85 11.20 3.75
N ARG A 88 -1.86 11.20 4.65
CA ARG A 88 -2.05 10.76 6.05
C ARG A 88 -3.12 11.56 6.77
N LYS A 89 -3.11 12.89 6.62
CA LYS A 89 -4.11 13.76 7.22
C LYS A 89 -5.52 13.46 6.70
N ALA A 90 -5.66 13.22 5.40
CA ALA A 90 -6.94 12.84 4.82
C ALA A 90 -7.46 11.49 5.38
N LEU A 91 -6.56 10.51 5.55
CA LEU A 91 -6.90 9.22 6.15
C LEU A 91 -7.30 9.34 7.62
N GLU A 92 -6.62 10.18 8.41
CA GLU A 92 -6.98 10.45 9.81
C GLU A 92 -8.39 11.06 9.92
N VAL A 93 -8.70 12.03 9.06
CA VAL A 93 -10.06 12.62 8.99
C VAL A 93 -11.10 11.57 8.64
N GLY A 94 -10.81 10.70 7.65
CA GLY A 94 -11.67 9.57 7.29
C GLY A 94 -11.90 8.61 8.46
N LEU A 95 -10.83 8.23 9.16
CA LEU A 95 -10.92 7.35 10.33
C LEU A 95 -11.78 7.95 11.45
N MET A 96 -11.60 9.25 11.74
CA MET A 96 -12.38 9.93 12.77
C MET A 96 -13.87 10.00 12.42
N ARG A 97 -14.21 10.15 11.13
CA ARG A 97 -15.58 10.18 10.62
C ARG A 97 -16.23 8.80 10.66
N ASP A 98 -15.58 7.81 10.07
CA ASP A 98 -16.18 6.51 9.74
C ASP A 98 -15.88 5.45 10.81
N ARG A 99 -14.84 5.66 11.62
CA ARG A 99 -14.36 4.75 12.69
C ARG A 99 -14.06 3.33 12.18
N ASP A 100 -13.66 3.22 10.93
CA ASP A 100 -13.34 1.96 10.27
C ASP A 100 -11.82 1.80 10.13
N GLY A 101 -11.22 1.06 11.08
CA GLY A 101 -9.78 0.80 11.09
C GLY A 101 -9.31 -0.08 9.92
N ALA A 102 -10.17 -0.98 9.41
CA ALA A 102 -9.81 -1.82 8.27
C ALA A 102 -9.68 -0.99 6.99
N VAL A 103 -10.62 -0.06 6.76
CA VAL A 103 -10.51 0.90 5.65
C VAL A 103 -9.27 1.77 5.81
N TYR A 104 -8.97 2.23 7.03
CA TYR A 104 -7.79 3.05 7.27
C TYR A 104 -6.48 2.33 6.91
N VAL A 105 -6.25 1.11 7.40
CA VAL A 105 -4.99 0.38 7.14
C VAL A 105 -4.83 0.01 5.66
N GLY A 106 -5.93 -0.32 4.98
CA GLY A 106 -5.95 -0.56 3.54
C GLY A 106 -5.65 0.71 2.73
N ALA A 107 -6.26 1.83 3.09
CA ALA A 107 -6.03 3.12 2.44
C ALA A 107 -4.61 3.64 2.69
N HIS A 108 -4.04 3.41 3.88
CA HIS A 108 -2.65 3.76 4.17
C HIS A 108 -1.68 2.92 3.33
N ALA A 109 -1.95 1.62 3.14
CA ALA A 109 -1.16 0.78 2.23
C ALA A 109 -1.20 1.32 0.79
N ILE A 110 -2.37 1.73 0.29
CA ILE A 110 -2.52 2.32 -1.05
C ILE A 110 -1.76 3.65 -1.16
N LEU A 111 -1.83 4.52 -0.15
CA LEU A 111 -1.07 5.78 -0.13
C LEU A 111 0.43 5.52 -0.31
N ILE A 112 0.96 4.55 0.41
CA ILE A 112 2.38 4.17 0.32
C ILE A 112 2.70 3.53 -1.04
N ASP A 113 1.83 2.68 -1.58
CA ASP A 113 1.98 2.11 -2.93
C ASP A 113 2.09 3.19 -4.00
N GLN A 114 1.19 4.17 -3.96
CA GLN A 114 1.13 5.28 -4.93
C GLN A 114 2.36 6.19 -4.81
N LEU A 115 2.82 6.44 -3.59
CA LEU A 115 4.04 7.20 -3.34
C LEU A 115 5.27 6.47 -3.89
N ILE A 116 5.43 5.19 -3.56
CA ILE A 116 6.55 4.35 -4.07
C ILE A 116 6.49 4.24 -5.59
N GLY A 117 5.31 4.02 -6.16
CA GLY A 117 5.11 3.97 -7.61
C GLY A 117 5.57 5.25 -8.31
N GLY A 118 5.23 6.42 -7.73
CA GLY A 118 5.70 7.72 -8.23
C GLY A 118 7.23 7.89 -8.14
N LEU A 119 7.86 7.43 -7.04
CA LEU A 119 9.32 7.45 -6.90
C LEU A 119 10.02 6.51 -7.89
N VAL A 120 9.47 5.32 -8.12
CA VAL A 120 9.98 4.38 -9.15
C VAL A 120 9.85 5.00 -10.53
N ALA A 121 8.71 5.57 -10.87
CA ALA A 121 8.50 6.25 -12.15
C ALA A 121 9.46 7.45 -12.35
N ALA A 122 9.70 8.23 -11.30
CA ALA A 122 10.70 9.31 -11.33
C ALA A 122 12.11 8.78 -11.58
N ALA A 123 12.49 7.71 -10.91
CA ALA A 123 13.78 7.07 -11.09
C ALA A 123 13.95 6.51 -12.51
N GLU A 124 12.94 5.82 -13.05
CA GLU A 124 12.94 5.28 -14.40
C GLU A 124 13.08 6.35 -15.49
N ASN A 125 12.30 7.42 -15.37
CA ASN A 125 12.18 8.38 -16.45
C ASN A 125 13.23 9.49 -16.40
N TYR A 126 13.74 9.83 -15.20
CA TYR A 126 14.56 11.02 -15.04
C TYR A 126 15.92 10.78 -14.39
N VAL A 127 16.03 9.86 -13.42
CA VAL A 127 17.28 9.66 -12.68
C VAL A 127 18.20 8.70 -13.42
N PHE A 128 17.69 7.52 -13.76
CA PHE A 128 18.45 6.46 -14.45
C PHE A 128 18.15 6.40 -15.95
N ALA A 129 17.04 6.99 -16.39
CA ALA A 129 16.56 6.95 -17.78
C ALA A 129 16.49 5.51 -18.34
N THR A 130 16.11 4.56 -17.49
CA THR A 130 15.98 3.13 -17.82
C THR A 130 14.90 2.50 -16.97
N LYS A 131 14.24 1.48 -17.50
CA LYS A 131 13.24 0.73 -16.74
C LYS A 131 13.87 -0.10 -15.63
N ALA A 132 13.18 -0.18 -14.50
CA ALA A 132 13.54 -1.09 -13.43
C ALA A 132 13.54 -2.53 -13.96
N ARG A 133 14.61 -3.28 -13.66
CA ARG A 133 14.78 -4.68 -14.07
C ARG A 133 14.46 -5.65 -12.95
N PHE A 134 13.88 -5.15 -11.87
CA PHE A 134 13.39 -5.91 -10.72
C PHE A 134 11.90 -5.70 -10.56
N ALA A 135 11.22 -6.63 -9.90
CA ALA A 135 9.89 -6.40 -9.39
C ALA A 135 9.98 -5.95 -7.93
N LEU A 136 9.25 -4.88 -7.58
CA LEU A 136 9.13 -4.40 -6.21
C LEU A 136 7.83 -4.91 -5.60
N MET A 137 7.98 -5.68 -4.53
CA MET A 137 6.89 -6.34 -3.84
C MET A 137 6.74 -5.81 -2.41
N ALA A 138 5.52 -5.63 -1.97
CA ALA A 138 5.15 -5.55 -0.56
C ALA A 138 5.08 -6.95 0.02
N VAL A 139 5.56 -7.15 1.25
CA VAL A 139 5.51 -8.45 1.95
C VAL A 139 4.99 -8.26 3.38
N GLY A 140 4.69 -9.35 4.08
CA GLY A 140 4.16 -9.30 5.44
C GLY A 140 2.83 -8.56 5.56
N GLY A 141 2.62 -7.81 6.63
CA GLY A 141 1.40 -7.00 6.83
C GLY A 141 1.15 -6.01 5.71
N TYR A 142 2.21 -5.37 5.22
CA TYR A 142 2.12 -4.48 4.06
C TYR A 142 1.74 -5.24 2.78
N GLY A 143 2.21 -6.47 2.60
CA GLY A 143 1.81 -7.36 1.50
C GLY A 143 0.31 -7.66 1.50
N ARG A 144 -0.28 -7.92 2.67
CA ARG A 144 -1.72 -8.11 2.85
C ARG A 144 -2.54 -6.83 2.67
N GLY A 145 -1.89 -5.66 2.53
CA GLY A 145 -2.55 -4.36 2.48
C GLY A 145 -3.04 -3.89 3.85
N GLU A 146 -2.41 -4.36 4.93
CA GLU A 146 -2.71 -4.03 6.31
C GLU A 146 -1.58 -3.20 6.91
N LEU A 147 -1.47 -1.92 6.51
CA LEU A 147 -0.42 -1.04 6.99
C LEU A 147 -0.95 -0.13 8.10
N ALA A 148 -0.74 -0.53 9.36
CA ALA A 148 -1.10 0.29 10.49
C ALA A 148 -0.23 1.57 10.58
N PRO A 149 -0.69 2.63 11.28
CA PRO A 149 0.14 3.79 11.58
C PRO A 149 1.43 3.36 12.28
N LEU A 150 2.57 3.90 11.84
CA LEU A 150 3.89 3.63 12.43
C LEU A 150 4.41 2.19 12.24
N SER A 151 3.71 1.35 11.47
CA SER A 151 4.23 0.03 11.09
C SER A 151 5.38 0.17 10.10
N ASP A 152 6.29 -0.79 10.15
CA ASP A 152 7.36 -0.94 9.18
C ASP A 152 6.78 -1.26 7.79
N ILE A 153 7.43 -0.75 6.76
CA ILE A 153 7.13 -1.03 5.37
C ILE A 153 8.09 -2.12 4.91
N ASP A 154 7.58 -3.34 4.74
CA ASP A 154 8.40 -4.47 4.33
C ASP A 154 8.40 -4.62 2.81
N LEU A 155 9.59 -4.47 2.21
CA LEU A 155 9.82 -4.50 0.78
C LEU A 155 10.71 -5.66 0.35
N LEU A 156 10.34 -6.32 -0.74
CA LEU A 156 11.16 -7.30 -1.41
C LEU A 156 11.44 -6.84 -2.84
N PHE A 157 12.70 -6.61 -3.15
CA PHE A 157 13.18 -6.39 -4.51
C PHE A 157 13.53 -7.76 -5.12
N VAL A 158 12.68 -8.23 -6.03
CA VAL A 158 12.91 -9.48 -6.76
C VAL A 158 13.82 -9.18 -7.93
N MET A 159 15.11 -9.47 -7.74
CA MET A 159 16.18 -9.13 -8.67
C MET A 159 16.27 -10.13 -9.82
N PRO A 160 16.68 -9.69 -11.02
CA PRO A 160 17.00 -10.61 -12.10
C PRO A 160 18.21 -11.47 -11.73
N GLN A 161 18.30 -12.69 -12.28
CA GLN A 161 19.40 -13.63 -12.02
C GLN A 161 20.78 -13.01 -12.29
N ARG A 162 20.87 -12.17 -13.30
CA ARG A 162 22.08 -11.40 -13.63
C ARG A 162 21.76 -9.91 -13.44
N HIS A 163 21.94 -9.42 -12.23
CA HIS A 163 21.78 -8.00 -11.93
C HIS A 163 23.08 -7.24 -12.19
N LYS A 164 22.93 -5.97 -12.55
CA LYS A 164 24.02 -5.03 -12.80
C LYS A 164 24.19 -4.10 -11.60
N LYS A 165 25.31 -3.38 -11.55
CA LYS A 165 25.52 -2.32 -10.56
C LYS A 165 24.42 -1.26 -10.60
N SER A 166 23.95 -0.89 -11.79
CA SER A 166 22.83 0.05 -11.96
C SER A 166 21.53 -0.42 -11.33
N ASP A 167 21.27 -1.73 -11.24
CA ASP A 167 20.08 -2.26 -10.60
C ASP A 167 20.16 -2.05 -9.07
N ALA A 168 21.36 -2.22 -8.48
CA ALA A 168 21.60 -1.94 -7.07
C ALA A 168 21.51 -0.44 -6.76
N GLU A 169 22.10 0.43 -7.58
CA GLU A 169 22.00 1.89 -7.44
C GLU A 169 20.55 2.37 -7.52
N PHE A 170 19.71 1.73 -8.34
CA PHE A 170 18.29 2.03 -8.42
C PHE A 170 17.57 1.66 -7.10
N VAL A 171 17.82 0.45 -6.58
CA VAL A 171 17.27 0.01 -5.28
C VAL A 171 17.68 0.97 -4.17
N GLU A 172 18.98 1.32 -4.09
CA GLU A 172 19.51 2.27 -3.12
C GLU A 172 18.80 3.63 -3.21
N PHE A 173 18.58 4.16 -4.42
CA PHE A 173 17.87 5.42 -4.61
C PHE A 173 16.47 5.36 -3.98
N ILE A 174 15.69 4.30 -4.22
CA ILE A 174 14.35 4.16 -3.65
C ILE A 174 14.43 4.08 -2.12
N LEU A 175 15.32 3.26 -1.57
CA LEU A 175 15.47 3.11 -0.13
C LEU A 175 15.88 4.42 0.56
N TYR A 176 16.85 5.16 0.00
CA TYR A 176 17.25 6.45 0.54
C TYR A 176 16.10 7.47 0.50
N MET A 177 15.30 7.50 -0.58
CA MET A 177 14.12 8.37 -0.63
C MET A 177 13.13 8.03 0.47
N LEU A 178 12.84 6.76 0.72
CA LEU A 178 11.91 6.32 1.76
C LEU A 178 12.42 6.63 3.18
N TRP A 179 13.71 6.42 3.44
CA TRP A 179 14.32 6.78 4.74
C TRP A 179 14.34 8.29 4.96
N ASP A 180 14.65 9.09 3.94
CA ASP A 180 14.62 10.56 4.00
C ASP A 180 13.19 11.12 4.19
N LEU A 181 12.16 10.33 3.83
CA LEU A 181 10.76 10.59 4.16
C LEU A 181 10.40 10.28 5.62
N GLY A 182 11.32 9.68 6.38
CA GLY A 182 11.10 9.26 7.76
C GLY A 182 10.30 7.96 7.88
N LEU A 183 10.28 7.14 6.84
CA LEU A 183 9.61 5.85 6.87
C LEU A 183 10.55 4.77 7.42
N VAL A 184 10.04 3.87 8.25
CA VAL A 184 10.76 2.68 8.69
C VAL A 184 10.57 1.60 7.65
N VAL A 185 11.67 1.17 7.02
CA VAL A 185 11.62 0.24 5.89
C VAL A 185 12.50 -0.97 6.16
N GLY A 186 11.86 -2.13 6.31
CA GLY A 186 12.48 -3.44 6.18
C GLY A 186 12.60 -3.80 4.70
N HIS A 187 13.75 -4.32 4.29
CA HIS A 187 13.93 -4.70 2.89
C HIS A 187 14.82 -5.91 2.69
N ALA A 188 14.57 -6.60 1.57
CA ALA A 188 15.44 -7.63 1.05
C ALA A 188 15.57 -7.49 -0.47
N SER A 189 16.75 -7.84 -1.00
CA SER A 189 17.00 -7.91 -2.45
C SER A 189 17.47 -9.33 -2.79
N ARG A 190 16.62 -10.11 -3.47
CA ARG A 190 16.88 -11.52 -3.76
C ARG A 190 16.39 -11.88 -5.17
N THR A 191 17.08 -12.80 -5.82
CA THR A 191 16.57 -13.44 -7.02
C THR A 191 15.43 -14.41 -6.66
N VAL A 192 14.64 -14.84 -7.63
CA VAL A 192 13.59 -15.87 -7.43
C VAL A 192 14.20 -17.13 -6.79
N HIS A 193 15.35 -17.58 -7.29
CA HIS A 193 16.03 -18.78 -6.76
C HIS A 193 16.44 -18.61 -5.28
N GLN A 194 16.98 -17.44 -4.92
CA GLN A 194 17.34 -17.14 -3.53
C GLN A 194 16.10 -17.06 -2.61
N ASN A 195 14.99 -16.54 -3.10
CA ASN A 195 13.75 -16.51 -2.33
C ASN A 195 13.21 -17.93 -2.06
N ILE A 196 13.25 -18.82 -3.07
CA ILE A 196 12.83 -20.21 -2.92
C ILE A 196 13.72 -20.93 -1.90
N ALA A 197 15.05 -20.75 -1.99
CA ALA A 197 15.99 -21.37 -1.04
C ALA A 197 15.72 -20.85 0.39
N ALA A 198 15.62 -19.53 0.58
CA ALA A 198 15.35 -18.92 1.88
C ALA A 198 14.01 -19.35 2.49
N ALA A 199 12.97 -19.51 1.68
CA ALA A 199 11.67 -20.01 2.11
C ALA A 199 11.70 -21.47 2.57
N GLY A 200 12.63 -22.26 2.03
CA GLY A 200 12.85 -23.65 2.47
C GLY A 200 13.56 -23.75 3.83
N GLU A 201 14.28 -22.71 4.23
CA GLU A 201 15.06 -22.68 5.47
C GLU A 201 14.36 -21.93 6.61
N ASP A 202 13.51 -20.94 6.28
CA ASP A 202 12.83 -20.07 7.23
C ASP A 202 11.34 -19.95 6.92
N LEU A 203 10.51 -20.45 7.86
CA LEU A 203 9.06 -20.41 7.75
C LEU A 203 8.51 -18.96 7.71
N THR A 204 9.17 -18.02 8.39
CA THR A 204 8.76 -16.60 8.39
C THR A 204 8.93 -16.01 6.99
N ILE A 205 10.04 -16.35 6.32
CA ILE A 205 10.24 -15.94 4.91
C ILE A 205 9.21 -16.61 4.02
N CYS A 206 8.95 -17.91 4.21
CA CYS A 206 7.96 -18.64 3.44
C CYS A 206 6.58 -17.98 3.54
N THR A 207 6.10 -17.67 4.74
CA THR A 207 4.80 -17.03 4.97
C THR A 207 4.76 -15.63 4.38
N SER A 208 5.82 -14.84 4.53
CA SER A 208 5.88 -13.48 3.96
C SER A 208 5.81 -13.47 2.43
N LEU A 209 6.37 -14.49 1.76
CA LEU A 209 6.27 -14.64 0.31
C LEU A 209 4.87 -15.03 -0.17
N LEU A 210 4.10 -15.78 0.64
CA LEU A 210 2.69 -16.10 0.33
C LEU A 210 1.80 -14.86 0.37
N GLU A 211 2.19 -13.86 1.15
CA GLU A 211 1.45 -12.60 1.32
C GLU A 211 1.92 -11.49 0.39
N MET A 212 2.89 -11.78 -0.50
CA MET A 212 3.48 -10.76 -1.35
C MET A 212 2.50 -10.18 -2.36
N ARG A 213 2.61 -8.86 -2.58
CA ARG A 213 1.81 -8.08 -3.51
C ARG A 213 2.70 -7.17 -4.34
N SER A 214 2.46 -7.09 -5.65
CA SER A 214 3.23 -6.22 -6.54
C SER A 214 2.91 -4.75 -6.29
N ILE A 215 3.95 -3.91 -6.24
CA ILE A 215 3.86 -2.45 -6.15
C ILE A 215 4.29 -1.82 -7.48
N ALA A 216 5.47 -2.17 -7.99
CA ALA A 216 6.06 -1.58 -9.17
C ALA A 216 7.10 -2.51 -9.81
N GLY A 217 7.55 -2.15 -11.02
CA GLY A 217 8.60 -2.88 -11.75
C GLY A 217 8.05 -3.90 -12.74
N ALA A 218 8.95 -4.75 -13.26
CA ALA A 218 8.68 -5.67 -14.37
C ALA A 218 7.81 -6.87 -13.98
#